data_74f4bd7f280ce196915f215a22d4ede2
#
_entry.id   74f4bd7f280ce196915f215a22d4ede2
#
_cell.length_a   1.000
_cell.length_b   1.000
_cell.length_c   1.000
_cell.angle_alpha   90.00
_cell.angle_beta   90.00
_cell.angle_gamma   90.00
#
_symmetry.space_group_name_H-M   'P 1'
#
loop_
_entity.id
_entity.type
_entity.pdbx_description
1 polymer ?
#
loop_
_entity_poly.entity_id
_entity_poly.type
_entity_poly.pdbx_seq_one_letter_code
_entity_poly.pdbx_strand_id
1 'polypeptide(L)'
;MKIFKTLSSILVTSVLSVTVIPSTFASTESTATNQTQQTVLFDNSHAQTAGAADWVIDGAFSDYADSMRKQGYQVKELEGESNISDQSLQQARVLVIPEANNPFKENEQKAIINFVKNGGSVIFISDHYNADRNLNRIDSSESMNGYRRGAYENMTKDMNNEEKNSNVMHNVKSSDWLSQNFGVRFRYNALGDINTQNIVSSKDSFGITKGVQSVSMHAGSTLAITDPNKAKGIIYMPEHLTHSQKWSHAVDQGIYNGGGINEGPYVAISKIGKGKAAFIGDSSLVEDRSPKYLREDNGKPKKTYDGFKEQDNGKLLNNLTTWLGKKESQSSMKDMGIKLDNKTPLLNFEQPENSIEPQKEP
;
A
#
# COMPACT_ATOMS: atom_id res chain seq x y z
N MET A 1 -71.52 -9.27 87.19
CA MET A 1 -72.56 -9.21 86.29
C MET A 1 -72.16 -8.52 85.00
N LYS A 2 -71.49 -9.21 84.14
CA LYS A 2 -71.11 -8.74 82.76
C LYS A 2 -71.23 -9.93 81.81
N ILE A 3 -72.07 -9.74 80.85
CA ILE A 3 -72.40 -10.69 79.80
C ILE A 3 -71.30 -10.63 78.73
N PHE A 4 -70.64 -11.76 78.39
CA PHE A 4 -69.78 -11.86 77.25
C PHE A 4 -70.55 -12.55 76.12
N LYS A 5 -70.70 -11.86 75.01
CA LYS A 5 -71.21 -12.34 73.75
C LYS A 5 -70.03 -12.85 72.96
N THR A 6 -69.99 -14.11 72.58
CA THR A 6 -69.07 -14.73 71.65
C THR A 6 -69.55 -14.48 70.24
N LEU A 7 -68.71 -13.85 69.41
CA LEU A 7 -68.90 -13.77 67.95
C LEU A 7 -68.02 -14.88 67.31
N SER A 8 -68.72 -15.74 66.61
CA SER A 8 -68.04 -16.69 65.72
C SER A 8 -67.68 -16.00 64.38
N SER A 9 -66.37 -15.97 64.03
CA SER A 9 -65.91 -15.51 62.75
C SER A 9 -65.76 -16.70 61.82
N ILE A 10 -66.47 -16.67 60.71
CA ILE A 10 -66.32 -17.63 59.61
C ILE A 10 -65.15 -17.17 58.77
N LEU A 11 -64.11 -17.97 58.67
CA LEU A 11 -62.93 -17.72 57.79
C LEU A 11 -63.22 -18.32 56.43
N VAL A 12 -63.39 -17.49 55.42
CA VAL A 12 -63.50 -17.86 54.03
C VAL A 12 -62.06 -17.86 53.42
N THR A 13 -61.52 -19.04 53.18
CA THR A 13 -60.22 -19.23 52.54
C THR A 13 -60.45 -19.17 51.01
N SER A 14 -60.08 -18.07 50.37
CA SER A 14 -59.99 -17.98 48.91
C SER A 14 -58.65 -18.54 48.46
N VAL A 15 -58.63 -19.67 47.73
CA VAL A 15 -57.46 -20.22 47.09
C VAL A 15 -57.23 -19.46 45.80
N LEU A 16 -56.23 -18.57 45.78
CA LEU A 16 -55.68 -17.99 44.53
C LEU A 16 -54.79 -19.01 43.85
N SER A 17 -55.22 -19.59 42.73
CA SER A 17 -54.41 -20.38 41.85
C SER A 17 -53.53 -19.43 40.98
N VAL A 18 -52.25 -19.36 41.32
CA VAL A 18 -51.23 -18.65 40.50
C VAL A 18 -50.82 -19.60 39.35
N THR A 19 -51.29 -19.34 38.15
CA THR A 19 -50.78 -19.95 36.94
C THR A 19 -49.42 -19.36 36.62
N VAL A 20 -48.36 -20.09 36.88
CA VAL A 20 -47.00 -19.76 36.42
C VAL A 20 -46.90 -20.08 34.93
N ILE A 21 -46.88 -19.07 34.09
CA ILE A 21 -46.55 -19.20 32.69
C ILE A 21 -45.01 -19.30 32.60
N PRO A 22 -44.42 -20.39 32.09
CA PRO A 22 -42.99 -20.42 31.86
C PRO A 22 -42.64 -19.47 30.71
N SER A 23 -42.06 -18.32 31.02
CA SER A 23 -41.40 -17.46 30.04
C SER A 23 -40.14 -18.22 29.51
N THR A 24 -40.29 -18.86 28.37
CA THR A 24 -39.11 -19.30 27.58
C THR A 24 -38.38 -18.05 27.13
N PHE A 25 -37.33 -17.67 27.83
CA PHE A 25 -36.29 -16.81 27.28
C PHE A 25 -35.63 -17.60 26.14
N ALA A 26 -36.01 -17.29 24.92
CA ALA A 26 -35.22 -17.65 23.77
C ALA A 26 -33.88 -16.92 23.94
N SER A 27 -32.86 -17.64 24.39
CA SER A 27 -31.48 -17.19 24.27
C SER A 27 -31.21 -17.09 22.76
N THR A 28 -31.27 -15.88 22.21
CA THR A 28 -30.61 -15.59 20.95
C THR A 28 -29.13 -15.84 21.19
N GLU A 29 -28.67 -17.07 20.93
CA GLU A 29 -27.26 -17.29 20.65
C GLU A 29 -26.93 -16.40 19.45
N SER A 30 -26.33 -15.26 19.76
CA SER A 30 -25.56 -14.52 18.79
C SER A 30 -24.49 -15.49 18.28
N THR A 31 -24.73 -16.12 17.15
CA THR A 31 -23.68 -16.73 16.34
C THR A 31 -22.77 -15.60 15.90
N ALA A 32 -21.92 -15.12 16.81
CA ALA A 32 -20.72 -14.41 16.44
C ALA A 32 -19.94 -15.41 15.57
N THR A 33 -20.13 -15.29 14.26
CA THR A 33 -19.20 -15.88 13.32
C THR A 33 -17.84 -15.35 13.73
N ASN A 34 -16.99 -16.18 14.29
CA ASN A 34 -15.57 -15.90 14.48
C ASN A 34 -14.97 -15.69 13.07
N GLN A 35 -15.20 -14.52 12.49
CA GLN A 35 -14.43 -14.08 11.34
C GLN A 35 -13.01 -13.90 11.88
N THR A 36 -12.14 -14.84 11.54
CA THR A 36 -10.71 -14.72 11.81
C THR A 36 -10.26 -13.35 11.30
N GLN A 37 -9.83 -12.49 12.23
CA GLN A 37 -9.39 -11.14 11.91
C GLN A 37 -8.30 -11.21 10.87
N GLN A 38 -8.48 -10.52 9.74
CA GLN A 38 -7.50 -10.52 8.65
C GLN A 38 -6.27 -9.70 9.06
N THR A 39 -5.09 -10.18 8.70
CA THR A 39 -3.82 -9.51 9.01
C THR A 39 -3.35 -8.67 7.82
N VAL A 40 -3.00 -7.42 8.09
CA VAL A 40 -2.17 -6.57 7.24
C VAL A 40 -0.75 -6.61 7.78
N LEU A 41 0.20 -6.95 6.92
CA LEU A 41 1.60 -7.04 7.26
C LEU A 41 2.36 -5.91 6.54
N PHE A 42 3.02 -5.04 7.30
CA PHE A 42 3.91 -4.02 6.75
C PHE A 42 5.34 -4.57 6.69
N ASP A 43 5.99 -4.39 5.56
CA ASP A 43 7.40 -4.69 5.44
C ASP A 43 8.23 -3.63 6.18
N ASN A 44 9.05 -4.07 7.11
CA ASN A 44 10.09 -3.29 7.78
C ASN A 44 11.40 -4.09 7.78
N SER A 45 11.67 -4.80 6.67
CA SER A 45 12.86 -5.63 6.48
C SER A 45 13.75 -5.19 5.31
N HIS A 46 13.36 -4.12 4.62
CA HIS A 46 14.07 -3.57 3.47
C HIS A 46 14.52 -2.12 3.68
N ALA A 47 15.01 -1.81 4.88
CA ALA A 47 15.55 -0.50 5.28
C ALA A 47 14.55 0.66 5.16
N GLN A 48 13.31 0.45 5.58
CA GLN A 48 12.24 1.44 5.58
C GLN A 48 12.50 2.63 6.52
N THR A 49 13.52 2.56 7.34
CA THR A 49 13.94 3.64 8.25
C THR A 49 15.24 4.32 7.84
N ALA A 50 15.86 3.91 6.75
CA ALA A 50 17.15 4.45 6.30
C ALA A 50 17.05 5.84 5.64
N GLY A 51 15.90 6.16 5.05
CA GLY A 51 15.70 7.37 4.26
C GLY A 51 15.40 8.64 5.05
N ALA A 52 14.92 9.65 4.34
CA ALA A 52 14.55 10.96 4.92
C ALA A 52 13.30 10.89 5.80
N ALA A 53 12.47 9.88 5.65
CA ALA A 53 11.35 9.53 6.53
C ALA A 53 11.54 8.12 7.13
N ASP A 54 10.63 7.71 7.98
CA ASP A 54 10.54 6.36 8.55
C ASP A 54 9.16 5.78 8.24
N TRP A 55 9.11 4.91 7.25
CA TRP A 55 7.87 4.37 6.69
C TRP A 55 7.40 3.14 7.47
N VAL A 56 7.19 3.30 8.77
CA VAL A 56 6.83 2.26 9.74
C VAL A 56 5.51 2.59 10.45
N ILE A 57 4.83 1.56 10.99
CA ILE A 57 3.47 1.68 11.55
C ILE A 57 3.37 2.45 12.87
N ASP A 58 4.47 2.72 13.51
CA ASP A 58 4.58 3.58 14.71
C ASP A 58 5.43 4.84 14.43
N GLY A 59 5.72 5.10 13.16
CA GLY A 59 6.36 6.28 12.61
C GLY A 59 5.45 6.99 11.62
N ALA A 60 5.99 7.40 10.48
CA ALA A 60 5.29 8.22 9.49
C ALA A 60 4.08 7.54 8.81
N PHE A 61 3.87 6.24 9.01
CA PHE A 61 2.68 5.52 8.51
C PHE A 61 1.68 5.16 9.62
N SER A 62 1.77 5.80 10.79
CA SER A 62 0.94 5.47 11.96
C SER A 62 -0.55 5.74 11.72
N ASP A 63 -0.92 6.86 11.09
CA ASP A 63 -2.31 7.19 10.77
C ASP A 63 -2.94 6.18 9.79
N TYR A 64 -2.18 5.74 8.79
CA TYR A 64 -2.64 4.70 7.85
C TYR A 64 -2.81 3.36 8.54
N ALA A 65 -1.85 2.95 9.36
CA ALA A 65 -1.95 1.73 10.16
C ALA A 65 -3.16 1.76 11.10
N ASP A 66 -3.41 2.89 11.76
CA ASP A 66 -4.57 3.08 12.63
C ASP A 66 -5.89 3.04 11.87
N SER A 67 -5.92 3.57 10.65
CA SER A 67 -7.10 3.48 9.78
C SER A 67 -7.44 2.04 9.41
N MET A 68 -6.43 1.19 9.19
CA MET A 68 -6.61 -0.24 8.94
C MET A 68 -7.10 -0.97 10.19
N ARG A 69 -6.56 -0.64 11.37
CA ARG A 69 -7.07 -1.18 12.67
C ARG A 69 -8.54 -0.83 12.88
N LYS A 70 -8.94 0.40 12.57
CA LYS A 70 -10.34 0.85 12.61
C LYS A 70 -11.25 0.11 11.62
N GLN A 71 -10.70 -0.37 10.49
CA GLN A 71 -11.41 -1.24 9.55
C GLN A 71 -11.48 -2.70 10.00
N GLY A 72 -10.92 -3.05 11.17
CA GLY A 72 -10.97 -4.39 11.75
C GLY A 72 -9.79 -5.29 11.40
N TYR A 73 -8.72 -4.78 10.77
CA TYR A 73 -7.52 -5.56 10.51
C TYR A 73 -6.62 -5.66 11.74
N GLN A 74 -5.94 -6.79 11.87
CA GLN A 74 -4.74 -6.87 12.69
C GLN A 74 -3.57 -6.33 11.88
N VAL A 75 -2.91 -5.28 12.37
CA VAL A 75 -1.75 -4.66 11.69
C VAL A 75 -0.49 -5.06 12.41
N LYS A 76 0.46 -5.63 11.66
CA LYS A 76 1.76 -6.10 12.14
C LYS A 76 2.87 -5.61 11.23
N GLU A 77 4.10 -5.62 11.71
CA GLU A 77 5.31 -5.43 10.93
C GLU A 77 6.07 -6.74 10.72
N LEU A 78 6.75 -6.83 9.59
CA LEU A 78 7.74 -7.84 9.29
C LEU A 78 9.11 -7.20 9.49
N GLU A 79 9.77 -7.57 10.56
CA GLU A 79 11.07 -7.03 10.95
C GLU A 79 12.21 -8.00 10.58
N GLY A 80 13.43 -7.52 10.65
CA GLY A 80 14.63 -8.27 10.30
C GLY A 80 15.18 -7.86 8.94
N GLU A 81 16.25 -8.51 8.48
CA GLU A 81 16.85 -8.21 7.16
C GLU A 81 16.31 -9.19 6.12
N SER A 82 15.77 -8.64 5.03
CA SER A 82 15.30 -9.42 3.85
C SER A 82 14.45 -10.64 4.25
N ASN A 83 13.34 -10.41 4.96
CA ASN A 83 12.59 -11.47 5.63
C ASN A 83 11.28 -11.86 4.91
N ILE A 84 11.07 -11.42 3.66
CA ILE A 84 9.88 -11.81 2.88
C ILE A 84 10.04 -13.24 2.36
N SER A 85 9.10 -14.11 2.76
CA SER A 85 9.08 -15.53 2.39
C SER A 85 7.66 -16.07 2.34
N ASP A 86 7.45 -17.21 1.71
CA ASP A 86 6.15 -17.88 1.73
C ASP A 86 5.67 -18.13 3.18
N GLN A 87 6.59 -18.41 4.11
CA GLN A 87 6.28 -18.62 5.51
C GLN A 87 5.84 -17.34 6.23
N SER A 88 6.59 -16.24 6.06
CA SER A 88 6.25 -14.96 6.70
C SER A 88 4.94 -14.37 6.17
N LEU A 89 4.58 -14.64 4.92
CA LEU A 89 3.34 -14.18 4.29
C LEU A 89 2.12 -15.07 4.53
N GLN A 90 2.30 -16.25 5.13
CA GLN A 90 1.26 -17.30 5.22
C GLN A 90 -0.05 -16.81 5.87
N GLN A 91 0.03 -15.94 6.87
CA GLN A 91 -1.13 -15.42 7.59
C GLN A 91 -1.58 -14.03 7.15
N ALA A 92 -0.85 -13.41 6.21
CA ALA A 92 -1.19 -12.09 5.73
C ALA A 92 -2.37 -12.15 4.74
N ARG A 93 -3.23 -11.15 4.81
CA ARG A 93 -4.25 -10.87 3.79
C ARG A 93 -3.75 -9.80 2.83
N VAL A 94 -3.09 -8.79 3.37
CA VAL A 94 -2.49 -7.68 2.62
C VAL A 94 -1.05 -7.51 3.09
N LEU A 95 -0.12 -7.43 2.17
CA LEU A 95 1.25 -6.99 2.38
C LEU A 95 1.36 -5.53 1.94
N VAL A 96 1.91 -4.67 2.78
CA VAL A 96 2.26 -3.29 2.45
C VAL A 96 3.78 -3.22 2.38
N ILE A 97 4.32 -2.77 1.26
CA ILE A 97 5.75 -2.56 1.05
C ILE A 97 5.97 -1.06 0.89
N PRO A 98 6.32 -0.35 1.97
CA PRO A 98 6.63 1.06 1.93
C PRO A 98 8.12 1.25 1.60
N GLU A 99 8.45 2.13 0.69
CA GLU A 99 9.81 2.64 0.44
C GLU A 99 10.94 1.63 0.71
N ALA A 100 10.95 0.50 0.02
CA ALA A 100 12.00 -0.49 0.18
C ALA A 100 13.31 0.03 -0.39
N ASN A 101 14.27 0.39 0.47
CA ASN A 101 15.58 0.90 0.08
C ASN A 101 16.61 -0.21 -0.18
N ASN A 102 16.36 -1.41 0.30
CA ASN A 102 17.14 -2.59 -0.05
C ASN A 102 16.48 -3.37 -1.19
N PRO A 103 17.23 -3.87 -2.17
CA PRO A 103 16.68 -4.60 -3.31
C PRO A 103 16.10 -5.96 -2.90
N PHE A 104 14.98 -6.35 -3.51
CA PHE A 104 14.38 -7.66 -3.29
C PHE A 104 15.23 -8.77 -3.93
N LYS A 105 15.54 -9.78 -3.15
CA LYS A 105 16.19 -11.00 -3.63
C LYS A 105 15.22 -11.83 -4.49
N GLU A 106 15.76 -12.68 -5.36
CA GLU A 106 14.93 -13.48 -6.27
C GLU A 106 13.89 -14.35 -5.55
N ASN A 107 14.23 -14.91 -4.38
CA ASN A 107 13.30 -15.70 -3.57
C ASN A 107 12.18 -14.84 -2.96
N GLU A 108 12.45 -13.58 -2.59
CA GLU A 108 11.45 -12.66 -2.06
C GLU A 108 10.48 -12.21 -3.15
N GLN A 109 11.00 -11.87 -4.34
CA GLN A 109 10.16 -11.58 -5.51
C GLN A 109 9.21 -12.76 -5.80
N LYS A 110 9.72 -14.01 -5.78
CA LYS A 110 8.91 -15.22 -5.97
C LYS A 110 7.86 -15.39 -4.88
N ALA A 111 8.21 -15.16 -3.62
CA ALA A 111 7.28 -15.27 -2.51
C ALA A 111 6.13 -14.25 -2.63
N ILE A 112 6.42 -13.01 -2.97
CA ILE A 112 5.41 -11.96 -3.22
C ILE A 112 4.49 -12.36 -4.39
N ILE A 113 5.07 -12.79 -5.51
CA ILE A 113 4.29 -13.22 -6.69
C ILE A 113 3.37 -14.39 -6.34
N ASN A 114 3.89 -15.41 -5.64
CA ASN A 114 3.12 -16.57 -5.21
C ASN A 114 1.99 -16.18 -4.25
N PHE A 115 2.30 -15.32 -3.27
CA PHE A 115 1.32 -14.80 -2.32
C PHE A 115 0.14 -14.14 -3.05
N VAL A 116 0.42 -13.27 -4.02
CA VAL A 116 -0.63 -12.59 -4.77
C VAL A 116 -1.39 -13.57 -5.67
N LYS A 117 -0.69 -14.42 -6.45
CA LYS A 117 -1.35 -15.43 -7.31
C LYS A 117 -2.29 -16.35 -6.53
N ASN A 118 -1.98 -16.64 -5.28
CA ASN A 118 -2.78 -17.48 -4.38
C ASN A 118 -3.91 -16.74 -3.66
N GLY A 119 -4.07 -15.45 -3.89
CA GLY A 119 -5.20 -14.66 -3.40
C GLY A 119 -4.86 -13.62 -2.36
N GLY A 120 -3.60 -13.48 -1.94
CA GLY A 120 -3.12 -12.36 -1.16
C GLY A 120 -3.19 -11.05 -1.94
N SER A 121 -2.98 -9.93 -1.26
CA SER A 121 -2.93 -8.62 -1.90
C SER A 121 -1.68 -7.87 -1.45
N VAL A 122 -1.12 -7.01 -2.33
CA VAL A 122 0.07 -6.23 -2.01
C VAL A 122 -0.11 -4.76 -2.38
N ILE A 123 0.49 -3.87 -1.60
CA ILE A 123 0.64 -2.45 -1.92
C ILE A 123 2.12 -2.15 -2.03
N PHE A 124 2.55 -1.62 -3.17
CA PHE A 124 3.89 -1.10 -3.39
C PHE A 124 3.82 0.43 -3.33
N ILE A 125 4.63 1.02 -2.48
CA ILE A 125 4.74 2.46 -2.30
C ILE A 125 6.19 2.85 -2.52
N SER A 126 6.43 3.77 -3.43
CA SER A 126 7.77 4.30 -3.72
C SER A 126 7.67 5.79 -3.99
N ASP A 127 8.77 6.46 -4.14
CA ASP A 127 8.88 7.89 -4.40
C ASP A 127 9.49 8.18 -5.77
N HIS A 128 9.82 9.44 -6.06
CA HIS A 128 10.52 9.82 -7.28
C HIS A 128 11.91 9.19 -7.36
N TYR A 129 12.43 9.06 -8.57
CA TYR A 129 13.79 8.56 -8.76
C TYR A 129 14.81 9.41 -8.00
N ASN A 130 15.73 8.73 -7.33
CA ASN A 130 16.80 9.31 -6.50
C ASN A 130 16.29 10.08 -5.25
N ALA A 131 15.14 9.66 -4.69
CA ALA A 131 14.62 10.25 -3.45
C ALA A 131 15.50 9.90 -2.25
N ASP A 132 15.73 8.62 -2.02
CA ASP A 132 16.42 8.10 -0.84
C ASP A 132 17.33 6.93 -1.23
N ARG A 133 18.48 7.22 -1.81
CA ARG A 133 19.49 6.18 -2.09
C ARG A 133 20.14 5.72 -0.80
N ASN A 134 20.15 4.42 -0.62
CA ASN A 134 20.83 3.79 0.50
C ASN A 134 22.32 3.54 0.20
N LEU A 135 22.99 2.84 1.13
CA LEU A 135 24.40 2.47 1.05
C LEU A 135 24.78 1.65 -0.20
N ASN A 136 23.82 1.01 -0.88
CA ASN A 136 24.06 0.18 -2.05
C ASN A 136 23.70 0.90 -3.37
N ARG A 137 23.59 2.21 -3.36
CA ARG A 137 23.30 3.04 -4.55
C ARG A 137 21.97 2.72 -5.22
N ILE A 138 21.03 2.14 -4.50
CA ILE A 138 19.73 1.71 -4.99
C ILE A 138 18.67 2.53 -4.28
N ASP A 139 17.78 3.12 -5.03
CA ASP A 139 16.60 3.77 -4.46
C ASP A 139 15.37 2.86 -4.45
N SER A 140 14.30 3.34 -3.85
CA SER A 140 13.08 2.60 -3.69
C SER A 140 12.45 2.21 -5.03
N SER A 141 12.46 3.09 -6.03
CA SER A 141 11.90 2.79 -7.35
C SER A 141 12.68 1.69 -8.06
N GLU A 142 13.99 1.66 -7.91
CA GLU A 142 14.88 0.62 -8.43
C GLU A 142 14.69 -0.70 -7.69
N SER A 143 14.57 -0.66 -6.37
CA SER A 143 14.24 -1.83 -5.54
C SER A 143 12.91 -2.47 -5.99
N MET A 144 11.88 -1.65 -6.16
CA MET A 144 10.55 -2.11 -6.61
C MET A 144 10.60 -2.69 -8.02
N ASN A 145 11.22 -2.01 -8.96
CA ASN A 145 11.33 -2.49 -10.35
C ASN A 145 12.21 -3.73 -10.48
N GLY A 146 13.22 -3.87 -9.61
CA GLY A 146 14.18 -4.99 -9.58
C GLY A 146 15.41 -4.78 -10.46
N TYR A 147 15.76 -3.53 -10.81
CA TYR A 147 16.97 -3.18 -11.54
C TYR A 147 17.40 -1.74 -11.27
N ARG A 148 18.71 -1.49 -11.41
CA ARG A 148 19.27 -0.14 -11.30
C ARG A 148 19.28 0.55 -12.67
N ARG A 149 18.91 1.82 -12.66
CA ARG A 149 19.02 2.70 -13.82
C ARG A 149 20.48 2.79 -14.30
N GLY A 150 20.72 2.55 -15.57
CA GLY A 150 22.07 2.52 -16.14
C GLY A 150 22.94 1.32 -15.75
N ALA A 151 22.38 0.34 -15.05
CA ALA A 151 23.10 -0.84 -14.56
C ALA A 151 22.31 -2.15 -14.70
N TYR A 152 21.40 -2.24 -15.69
CA TYR A 152 20.56 -3.41 -15.89
C TYR A 152 21.37 -4.69 -16.14
N GLU A 153 22.42 -4.63 -16.98
CA GLU A 153 23.26 -5.78 -17.27
C GLU A 153 24.16 -6.20 -16.09
N ASN A 154 24.39 -5.28 -15.16
CA ASN A 154 25.24 -5.52 -13.99
C ASN A 154 24.77 -4.70 -12.80
N MET A 155 23.94 -5.31 -11.95
CA MET A 155 23.36 -4.66 -10.76
C MET A 155 24.40 -4.07 -9.81
N THR A 156 25.63 -4.60 -9.82
CA THR A 156 26.72 -4.12 -8.95
C THR A 156 27.73 -3.21 -9.67
N LYS A 157 27.36 -2.68 -10.85
CA LYS A 157 28.18 -1.71 -11.58
C LYS A 157 28.56 -0.54 -10.67
N ASP A 158 29.84 -0.15 -10.73
CA ASP A 158 30.44 0.97 -9.97
C ASP A 158 30.42 0.83 -8.44
N MET A 159 29.94 -0.28 -7.88
CA MET A 159 30.03 -0.59 -6.45
C MET A 159 31.45 -1.00 -6.09
N ASN A 160 31.93 -0.61 -4.90
CA ASN A 160 33.18 -1.10 -4.31
C ASN A 160 33.02 -2.54 -3.79
N ASN A 161 34.09 -3.13 -3.27
CA ASN A 161 34.06 -4.53 -2.81
C ASN A 161 33.17 -4.75 -1.58
N GLU A 162 33.08 -3.77 -0.69
CA GLU A 162 32.22 -3.84 0.50
C GLU A 162 30.75 -3.82 0.09
N GLU A 163 30.37 -2.88 -0.77
CA GLU A 163 29.02 -2.77 -1.31
C GLU A 163 28.60 -4.07 -2.04
N LYS A 164 29.47 -4.58 -2.95
CA LYS A 164 29.19 -5.81 -3.74
C LYS A 164 28.99 -7.05 -2.88
N ASN A 165 29.72 -7.16 -1.78
CA ASN A 165 29.74 -8.34 -0.92
C ASN A 165 28.84 -8.17 0.32
N SER A 166 28.09 -7.09 0.41
CA SER A 166 27.15 -6.88 1.52
C SER A 166 26.02 -7.92 1.50
N ASN A 167 25.48 -8.24 2.66
CA ASN A 167 24.32 -9.14 2.78
C ASN A 167 23.12 -8.66 1.95
N VAL A 168 22.96 -7.34 1.81
CA VAL A 168 21.90 -6.72 1.03
C VAL A 168 21.99 -7.12 -0.45
N MET A 169 23.21 -7.16 -1.03
CA MET A 169 23.41 -7.50 -2.43
C MET A 169 23.53 -9.02 -2.69
N HIS A 170 23.58 -9.84 -1.66
CA HIS A 170 23.70 -11.29 -1.81
C HIS A 170 22.43 -11.87 -2.46
N ASN A 171 22.59 -12.57 -3.59
CA ASN A 171 21.50 -13.13 -4.41
C ASN A 171 20.55 -12.10 -5.05
N VAL A 172 20.97 -10.83 -5.15
CA VAL A 172 20.26 -9.82 -5.92
C VAL A 172 20.67 -9.95 -7.40
N LYS A 173 19.69 -9.95 -8.29
CA LYS A 173 19.88 -9.99 -9.74
C LYS A 173 18.96 -8.99 -10.39
N SER A 174 19.42 -8.35 -11.45
CA SER A 174 18.56 -7.52 -12.28
C SER A 174 17.40 -8.34 -12.85
N SER A 175 16.22 -7.77 -12.74
CA SER A 175 14.98 -8.32 -13.30
C SER A 175 14.06 -7.14 -13.66
N ASP A 176 13.00 -7.38 -14.38
CA ASP A 176 11.89 -6.43 -14.55
C ASP A 176 10.63 -7.08 -13.98
N TRP A 177 10.77 -7.67 -12.79
CA TRP A 177 9.78 -8.58 -12.21
C TRP A 177 8.42 -7.92 -11.97
N LEU A 178 8.44 -6.63 -11.60
CA LEU A 178 7.22 -5.89 -11.33
C LEU A 178 6.39 -5.72 -12.62
N SER A 179 7.01 -5.23 -13.68
CA SER A 179 6.38 -5.11 -15.01
C SER A 179 5.94 -6.46 -15.56
N GLN A 180 6.81 -7.48 -15.51
CA GLN A 180 6.53 -8.80 -16.06
C GLN A 180 5.35 -9.49 -15.36
N ASN A 181 5.22 -9.35 -14.05
CA ASN A 181 4.18 -10.05 -13.29
C ASN A 181 2.93 -9.20 -13.07
N PHE A 182 3.08 -7.90 -12.76
CA PHE A 182 1.97 -7.02 -12.38
C PHE A 182 1.54 -6.06 -13.48
N GLY A 183 2.35 -5.88 -14.55
CA GLY A 183 2.05 -4.97 -15.64
C GLY A 183 2.23 -3.48 -15.27
N VAL A 184 3.04 -3.20 -14.26
CA VAL A 184 3.34 -1.84 -13.77
C VAL A 184 4.83 -1.69 -13.56
N ARG A 185 5.35 -0.47 -13.79
CA ARG A 185 6.72 -0.07 -13.48
C ARG A 185 6.70 1.30 -12.83
N PHE A 186 7.51 1.53 -11.79
CA PHE A 186 7.78 2.88 -11.29
C PHE A 186 8.64 3.62 -12.30
N ARG A 187 8.29 4.87 -12.62
CA ARG A 187 9.04 5.69 -13.56
C ARG A 187 10.19 6.41 -12.88
N TYR A 188 11.08 6.97 -13.67
CA TYR A 188 12.21 7.77 -13.18
C TYR A 188 11.89 9.27 -13.14
N ASN A 189 10.65 9.66 -13.39
CA ASN A 189 10.24 11.05 -13.33
C ASN A 189 10.15 11.56 -11.88
N ALA A 190 10.15 12.87 -11.73
CA ALA A 190 10.07 13.54 -10.44
C ALA A 190 9.21 14.79 -10.58
N LEU A 191 7.98 14.72 -10.10
CA LEU A 191 7.01 15.78 -10.11
C LEU A 191 7.07 16.53 -8.78
N GLY A 192 6.78 17.83 -8.77
CA GLY A 192 6.72 18.64 -7.55
C GLY A 192 5.41 18.49 -6.79
N ASP A 193 5.08 19.50 -6.00
CA ASP A 193 3.82 19.50 -5.23
C ASP A 193 2.64 19.73 -6.16
N ILE A 194 1.76 18.75 -6.29
CA ILE A 194 0.64 18.75 -7.22
C ILE A 194 -0.63 18.22 -6.56
N ASN A 195 -1.72 18.98 -6.68
CA ASN A 195 -3.06 18.45 -6.39
C ASN A 195 -3.74 18.06 -7.72
N THR A 196 -4.39 16.90 -7.73
CA THR A 196 -5.08 16.40 -8.93
C THR A 196 -6.54 16.06 -8.65
N GLN A 197 -7.38 16.34 -9.64
CA GLN A 197 -8.78 15.91 -9.75
C GLN A 197 -8.98 14.95 -10.92
N ASN A 198 -7.89 14.54 -11.59
CA ASN A 198 -7.93 13.58 -12.69
C ASN A 198 -8.07 12.14 -12.16
N ILE A 199 -9.27 11.84 -11.73
CA ILE A 199 -9.64 10.64 -10.97
C ILE A 199 -10.58 9.79 -11.81
N VAL A 200 -10.23 8.52 -12.00
CA VAL A 200 -11.06 7.54 -12.68
C VAL A 200 -12.37 7.33 -11.91
N SER A 201 -13.47 7.17 -12.62
CA SER A 201 -14.79 6.99 -12.00
C SER A 201 -14.81 5.82 -11.02
N SER A 202 -15.64 5.94 -9.97
CA SER A 202 -15.80 4.87 -8.98
C SER A 202 -16.24 3.54 -9.61
N LYS A 203 -17.02 3.58 -10.69
CA LYS A 203 -17.44 2.38 -11.45
C LYS A 203 -16.25 1.69 -12.10
N ASP A 204 -15.33 2.47 -12.67
CA ASP A 204 -14.16 1.96 -13.40
C ASP A 204 -12.94 1.73 -12.52
N SER A 205 -13.07 1.90 -11.21
CA SER A 205 -12.03 1.68 -10.19
C SER A 205 -12.51 0.74 -9.06
N PHE A 206 -13.50 -0.10 -9.29
CA PHE A 206 -14.05 -1.06 -8.30
C PHE A 206 -14.50 -0.40 -6.98
N GLY A 207 -14.90 0.86 -7.02
CA GLY A 207 -15.31 1.62 -5.85
C GLY A 207 -14.18 2.32 -5.09
N ILE A 208 -12.92 2.13 -5.50
CA ILE A 208 -11.75 2.71 -4.79
C ILE A 208 -11.82 4.24 -4.79
N THR A 209 -12.23 4.85 -5.89
CA THR A 209 -12.34 6.31 -5.98
C THR A 209 -13.68 6.87 -5.53
N LYS A 210 -14.51 6.08 -4.86
CA LYS A 210 -15.82 6.54 -4.36
C LYS A 210 -15.66 7.67 -3.35
N GLY A 211 -16.21 8.84 -3.68
CA GLY A 211 -16.16 10.02 -2.85
C GLY A 211 -14.80 10.72 -2.79
N VAL A 212 -13.84 10.30 -3.62
CA VAL A 212 -12.55 10.97 -3.80
C VAL A 212 -12.71 12.06 -4.84
N GLN A 213 -12.37 13.31 -4.51
CA GLN A 213 -12.49 14.47 -5.38
C GLN A 213 -11.14 15.09 -5.74
N SER A 214 -10.18 15.03 -4.83
CA SER A 214 -8.84 15.55 -5.03
C SER A 214 -7.82 14.71 -4.25
N VAL A 215 -6.63 14.56 -4.82
CA VAL A 215 -5.50 13.82 -4.25
C VAL A 215 -4.24 14.68 -4.37
N SER A 216 -3.39 14.70 -3.34
CA SER A 216 -2.12 15.42 -3.35
C SER A 216 -0.92 14.51 -3.60
N MET A 217 0.13 15.09 -4.16
CA MET A 217 1.47 14.54 -4.34
C MET A 217 2.49 15.57 -3.86
N HIS A 218 3.57 15.11 -3.21
CA HIS A 218 4.70 15.94 -2.80
C HIS A 218 6.00 15.29 -3.23
N ALA A 219 6.56 15.77 -4.34
CA ALA A 219 7.82 15.28 -4.90
C ALA A 219 7.79 13.79 -5.33
N GLY A 220 6.68 13.31 -5.86
CA GLY A 220 6.52 11.90 -6.23
C GLY A 220 6.85 11.58 -7.70
N SER A 221 6.62 10.34 -8.07
CA SER A 221 6.70 9.83 -9.44
C SER A 221 5.32 9.42 -9.97
N THR A 222 5.24 9.16 -11.27
CA THR A 222 4.14 8.40 -11.85
C THR A 222 4.56 6.96 -12.13
N LEU A 223 3.61 6.17 -12.56
CA LEU A 223 3.77 4.76 -12.90
C LEU A 223 3.62 4.57 -14.40
N ALA A 224 4.17 3.51 -14.94
CA ALA A 224 3.90 3.08 -16.30
C ALA A 224 3.02 1.84 -16.29
N ILE A 225 1.88 1.86 -16.98
CA ILE A 225 1.12 0.65 -17.31
C ILE A 225 1.83 -0.02 -18.48
N THR A 226 2.47 -1.15 -18.20
CA THR A 226 3.22 -1.94 -19.21
C THR A 226 2.37 -3.07 -19.81
N ASP A 227 1.38 -3.55 -19.07
CA ASP A 227 0.39 -4.54 -19.53
C ASP A 227 -1.04 -4.19 -19.06
N PRO A 228 -1.86 -3.57 -19.92
CA PRO A 228 -3.23 -3.20 -19.59
C PRO A 228 -4.17 -4.38 -19.26
N ASN A 229 -3.82 -5.61 -19.64
CA ASN A 229 -4.61 -6.79 -19.26
C ASN A 229 -4.43 -7.13 -17.77
N LYS A 230 -3.34 -6.69 -17.16
CA LYS A 230 -3.01 -6.93 -15.75
C LYS A 230 -3.28 -5.70 -14.88
N ALA A 231 -3.07 -4.49 -15.40
CA ALA A 231 -3.04 -3.28 -14.59
C ALA A 231 -3.86 -2.13 -15.17
N LYS A 232 -4.26 -1.20 -14.29
CA LYS A 232 -5.03 -0.02 -14.61
C LYS A 232 -4.68 1.14 -13.69
N GLY A 233 -4.54 2.34 -14.25
CA GLY A 233 -4.45 3.58 -13.49
C GLY A 233 -5.82 4.00 -12.92
N ILE A 234 -5.80 4.58 -11.74
CA ILE A 234 -7.02 5.10 -11.08
C ILE A 234 -6.91 6.57 -10.67
N ILE A 235 -5.71 7.10 -10.50
CA ILE A 235 -5.43 8.52 -10.28
C ILE A 235 -4.35 8.94 -11.27
N TYR A 236 -4.55 10.05 -11.96
CA TYR A 236 -3.60 10.65 -12.90
C TYR A 236 -3.28 12.08 -12.49
N MET A 237 -2.11 12.58 -12.87
CA MET A 237 -1.78 14.00 -12.70
C MET A 237 -2.59 14.86 -13.64
N PRO A 238 -2.71 16.18 -13.37
CA PRO A 238 -3.33 17.11 -14.31
C PRO A 238 -2.66 17.05 -15.69
N GLU A 239 -3.40 17.35 -16.73
CA GLU A 239 -2.86 17.54 -18.08
C GLU A 239 -2.12 18.87 -18.19
N HIS A 240 -1.26 18.99 -19.20
CA HIS A 240 -0.51 20.21 -19.52
C HIS A 240 0.46 20.65 -18.42
N LEU A 241 1.03 19.71 -17.69
CA LEU A 241 2.14 20.00 -16.79
C LEU A 241 3.34 20.54 -17.56
N THR A 242 3.94 21.58 -17.03
CA THR A 242 5.12 22.22 -17.60
C THR A 242 6.35 21.93 -16.75
N HIS A 243 7.50 22.28 -17.27
CA HIS A 243 8.78 22.09 -16.57
C HIS A 243 8.86 22.79 -15.19
N SER A 244 8.04 23.82 -14.96
CA SER A 244 7.97 24.50 -13.66
C SER A 244 7.34 23.67 -12.55
N GLN A 245 6.64 22.60 -12.89
CA GLN A 245 5.97 21.71 -11.95
C GLN A 245 6.77 20.41 -11.68
N LYS A 246 7.99 20.31 -12.22
CA LYS A 246 8.89 19.23 -11.84
C LYS A 246 9.42 19.46 -10.42
N TRP A 247 9.86 18.39 -9.78
CA TRP A 247 10.62 18.48 -8.54
C TRP A 247 11.93 19.25 -8.76
N SER A 248 12.26 20.16 -7.86
CA SER A 248 13.43 21.05 -8.01
C SER A 248 14.76 20.30 -8.07
N HIS A 249 14.82 19.11 -7.48
CA HIS A 249 16.00 18.22 -7.47
C HIS A 249 15.88 17.06 -8.45
N ALA A 250 14.94 17.09 -9.40
CA ALA A 250 14.84 16.07 -10.42
C ALA A 250 16.17 15.92 -11.18
N VAL A 251 16.65 14.68 -11.32
CA VAL A 251 17.95 14.40 -11.96
C VAL A 251 17.96 14.58 -13.47
N ASP A 252 16.78 14.66 -14.08
CA ASP A 252 16.58 14.89 -15.51
C ASP A 252 15.45 15.90 -15.77
N GLN A 253 14.71 15.75 -16.88
CA GLN A 253 13.60 16.66 -17.22
C GLN A 253 12.43 16.60 -16.23
N GLY A 254 12.35 15.58 -15.37
CA GLY A 254 11.39 15.41 -14.27
C GLY A 254 9.97 15.09 -14.73
N ILE A 255 9.43 15.75 -15.75
CA ILE A 255 8.13 15.51 -16.37
C ILE A 255 8.38 15.02 -17.80
N TYR A 256 7.82 13.86 -18.16
CA TYR A 256 8.16 13.18 -19.40
C TYR A 256 7.19 13.42 -20.55
N ASN A 257 5.90 13.47 -20.25
CA ASN A 257 4.84 13.57 -21.25
C ASN A 257 3.80 14.67 -20.95
N GLY A 258 4.12 15.61 -20.06
CA GLY A 258 3.26 16.77 -19.78
C GLY A 258 2.03 16.48 -18.93
N GLY A 259 2.04 15.46 -18.13
CA GLY A 259 0.92 15.08 -17.26
C GLY A 259 -0.13 14.20 -17.95
N GLY A 260 -1.27 14.04 -17.32
CA GLY A 260 -2.39 13.25 -17.81
C GLY A 260 -2.06 11.76 -18.00
N ILE A 261 -2.82 11.12 -18.90
CA ILE A 261 -2.70 9.68 -19.18
C ILE A 261 -1.32 9.32 -19.73
N ASN A 262 -0.73 10.19 -20.55
CA ASN A 262 0.57 9.94 -21.18
C ASN A 262 1.74 10.02 -20.19
N GLU A 263 1.61 10.81 -19.12
CA GLU A 263 2.58 10.78 -18.00
C GLU A 263 2.48 9.51 -17.18
N GLY A 264 1.40 8.77 -17.31
CA GLY A 264 1.08 7.59 -16.52
C GLY A 264 0.35 7.90 -15.22
N PRO A 265 -0.24 6.89 -14.59
CA PRO A 265 -0.99 7.08 -13.36
C PRO A 265 -0.08 7.38 -12.16
N TYR A 266 -0.60 8.12 -11.20
CA TYR A 266 -0.03 8.31 -9.88
C TYR A 266 -0.34 7.13 -8.95
N VAL A 267 -1.56 6.61 -9.07
CA VAL A 267 -2.00 5.41 -8.37
C VAL A 267 -2.54 4.42 -9.38
N ALA A 268 -2.06 3.18 -9.32
CA ALA A 268 -2.50 2.09 -10.19
C ALA A 268 -2.89 0.86 -9.37
N ILE A 269 -3.69 0.01 -9.98
CA ILE A 269 -4.09 -1.30 -9.44
C ILE A 269 -3.77 -2.40 -10.44
N SER A 270 -3.55 -3.60 -9.93
CA SER A 270 -3.28 -4.79 -10.75
C SER A 270 -4.04 -6.01 -10.23
N LYS A 271 -4.27 -6.94 -11.13
CA LYS A 271 -4.94 -8.22 -10.86
C LYS A 271 -4.14 -9.34 -11.49
N ILE A 272 -3.66 -10.27 -10.67
CA ILE A 272 -2.99 -11.49 -11.13
C ILE A 272 -3.43 -12.71 -10.32
N GLY A 273 -3.71 -13.82 -11.00
CA GLY A 273 -4.25 -15.01 -10.34
C GLY A 273 -5.49 -14.67 -9.51
N LYS A 274 -5.55 -15.12 -8.27
CA LYS A 274 -6.65 -14.82 -7.34
C LYS A 274 -6.43 -13.54 -6.53
N GLY A 275 -5.29 -12.88 -6.64
CA GLY A 275 -4.91 -11.75 -5.82
C GLY A 275 -4.91 -10.42 -6.54
N LYS A 276 -4.52 -9.39 -5.83
CA LYS A 276 -4.57 -7.99 -6.24
C LYS A 276 -3.30 -7.25 -5.82
N ALA A 277 -2.97 -6.21 -6.57
CA ALA A 277 -1.91 -5.29 -6.17
C ALA A 277 -2.34 -3.84 -6.35
N ALA A 278 -1.72 -2.95 -5.61
CA ALA A 278 -1.82 -1.51 -5.77
C ALA A 278 -0.42 -0.90 -5.78
N PHE A 279 -0.29 0.24 -6.45
CA PHE A 279 0.98 0.94 -6.64
C PHE A 279 0.73 2.43 -6.41
N ILE A 280 1.60 3.06 -5.62
CA ILE A 280 1.53 4.47 -5.27
C ILE A 280 2.90 5.07 -5.53
N GLY A 281 2.95 6.14 -6.33
CA GLY A 281 4.19 6.77 -6.79
C GLY A 281 4.78 7.83 -5.84
N ASP A 282 4.29 7.90 -4.59
CA ASP A 282 4.74 8.89 -3.61
C ASP A 282 4.39 8.42 -2.19
N SER A 283 5.39 8.29 -1.34
CA SER A 283 5.20 7.94 0.07
C SER A 283 4.47 9.02 0.85
N SER A 284 4.63 10.28 0.45
CA SER A 284 4.01 11.43 1.12
C SER A 284 2.49 11.40 1.10
N LEU A 285 1.86 10.71 0.13
CA LEU A 285 0.41 10.47 0.13
C LEU A 285 -0.07 9.73 1.39
N VAL A 286 0.79 8.88 1.95
CA VAL A 286 0.49 7.99 3.08
C VAL A 286 0.99 8.56 4.40
N GLU A 287 2.02 9.38 4.36
CA GLU A 287 2.74 9.89 5.53
C GLU A 287 1.86 10.70 6.49
N ASP A 288 2.26 10.68 7.74
CA ASP A 288 1.79 11.56 8.81
C ASP A 288 2.96 12.24 9.55
N ARG A 289 2.66 13.18 10.46
CA ARG A 289 3.67 13.93 11.22
C ARG A 289 4.14 13.21 12.48
N SER A 290 4.36 11.91 12.39
CA SER A 290 4.79 11.08 13.52
C SER A 290 6.14 10.40 13.26
N PRO A 291 7.25 11.15 12.99
CA PRO A 291 8.54 10.53 12.82
C PRO A 291 8.99 9.89 14.12
N LYS A 292 9.52 8.67 14.05
CA LYS A 292 10.02 7.90 15.19
C LYS A 292 11.54 7.96 15.30
N TYR A 293 12.22 7.96 14.18
CA TYR A 293 13.67 7.86 14.10
C TYR A 293 14.31 9.20 13.71
N LEU A 294 15.58 9.33 14.03
CA LEU A 294 16.40 10.43 13.55
C LEU A 294 17.08 10.05 12.23
N ARG A 295 17.45 11.02 11.44
CA ARG A 295 18.24 10.82 10.22
C ARG A 295 19.62 10.24 10.58
N GLU A 296 20.02 9.20 9.87
CA GLU A 296 21.31 8.54 10.10
C GLU A 296 22.50 9.42 9.69
N ASP A 297 22.32 10.22 8.63
CA ASP A 297 23.37 11.06 8.05
C ASP A 297 23.76 12.28 8.93
N ASN A 298 22.84 12.79 9.73
CA ASN A 298 23.08 14.06 10.46
C ASN A 298 22.46 14.14 11.86
N GLY A 299 21.77 13.10 12.33
CA GLY A 299 21.14 13.02 13.64
C GLY A 299 19.97 13.98 13.88
N LYS A 300 19.47 14.64 12.83
CA LYS A 300 18.32 15.57 12.93
C LYS A 300 16.99 14.80 12.84
N PRO A 301 15.88 15.36 13.35
CA PRO A 301 14.56 14.80 13.14
C PRO A 301 14.24 14.63 11.65
N LYS A 302 13.62 13.54 11.29
CA LYS A 302 13.10 13.31 9.95
C LYS A 302 11.96 14.28 9.67
N LYS A 303 11.80 14.66 8.40
CA LYS A 303 10.69 15.50 7.94
C LYS A 303 9.70 14.62 7.19
N THR A 304 8.43 14.75 7.53
CA THR A 304 7.34 14.03 6.88
C THR A 304 6.25 15.02 6.49
N TYR A 305 5.48 14.66 5.49
CA TYR A 305 4.25 15.35 5.13
C TYR A 305 3.10 14.83 6.03
N ASP A 306 1.98 15.52 6.08
CA ASP A 306 0.75 15.05 6.71
C ASP A 306 -0.25 14.59 5.65
N GLY A 307 0.29 13.92 4.62
CA GLY A 307 -0.43 13.62 3.38
C GLY A 307 -1.64 12.72 3.57
N PHE A 308 -1.61 11.81 4.55
CA PHE A 308 -2.80 11.00 4.88
C PHE A 308 -4.04 11.86 5.19
N LYS A 309 -3.84 13.06 5.75
CA LYS A 309 -4.91 14.02 6.09
C LYS A 309 -5.16 15.07 5.01
N GLU A 310 -4.30 15.14 3.99
CA GLU A 310 -4.45 16.10 2.91
C GLU A 310 -5.49 15.64 1.89
N GLN A 311 -6.26 16.56 1.35
CA GLN A 311 -7.28 16.29 0.34
C GLN A 311 -8.15 15.06 0.72
N ASP A 312 -8.38 14.15 -0.22
CA ASP A 312 -9.07 12.88 0.01
C ASP A 312 -8.10 11.68 0.06
N ASN A 313 -6.80 11.90 0.36
CA ASN A 313 -5.77 10.85 0.38
C ASN A 313 -6.15 9.71 1.33
N GLY A 314 -6.49 10.01 2.58
CA GLY A 314 -6.90 9.00 3.56
C GLY A 314 -8.17 8.24 3.14
N LYS A 315 -9.10 8.90 2.46
CA LYS A 315 -10.31 8.26 1.91
C LYS A 315 -9.96 7.29 0.79
N LEU A 316 -9.08 7.70 -0.14
CA LEU A 316 -8.55 6.86 -1.20
C LEU A 316 -7.86 5.60 -0.62
N LEU A 317 -6.97 5.78 0.33
CA LEU A 317 -6.23 4.69 0.99
C LEU A 317 -7.17 3.73 1.74
N ASN A 318 -8.18 4.23 2.44
CA ASN A 318 -9.17 3.42 3.12
C ASN A 318 -10.01 2.58 2.14
N ASN A 319 -10.45 3.18 1.05
CA ASN A 319 -11.18 2.47 0.01
C ASN A 319 -10.29 1.41 -0.68
N LEU A 320 -9.03 1.74 -0.93
CA LEU A 320 -8.04 0.84 -1.53
C LEU A 320 -7.80 -0.37 -0.61
N THR A 321 -7.59 -0.15 0.68
CA THR A 321 -7.45 -1.20 1.69
C THR A 321 -8.68 -2.12 1.72
N THR A 322 -9.88 -1.54 1.70
CA THR A 322 -11.14 -2.29 1.64
C THR A 322 -11.23 -3.17 0.40
N TRP A 323 -10.82 -2.66 -0.77
CA TRP A 323 -10.80 -3.44 -2.02
C TRP A 323 -9.78 -4.57 -1.96
N LEU A 324 -8.56 -4.31 -1.48
CA LEU A 324 -7.50 -5.30 -1.35
C LEU A 324 -7.85 -6.41 -0.36
N GLY A 325 -8.54 -6.08 0.73
CA GLY A 325 -8.98 -7.04 1.75
C GLY A 325 -10.04 -8.03 1.27
N LYS A 326 -10.82 -7.71 0.23
CA LYS A 326 -11.84 -8.60 -0.31
C LYS A 326 -11.21 -9.71 -1.15
N LYS A 327 -11.69 -10.95 -0.99
CA LYS A 327 -11.33 -12.06 -1.88
C LYS A 327 -11.89 -11.82 -3.28
N GLU A 328 -11.20 -12.32 -4.28
CA GLU A 328 -11.54 -12.17 -5.68
C GLU A 328 -11.43 -13.53 -6.39
N SER A 329 -12.30 -13.78 -7.33
CA SER A 329 -12.32 -15.02 -8.12
C SER A 329 -11.81 -14.84 -9.55
N GLN A 330 -11.84 -13.60 -10.06
CA GLN A 330 -11.36 -13.29 -11.40
C GLN A 330 -9.84 -13.35 -11.47
N SER A 331 -9.29 -13.74 -12.61
CA SER A 331 -7.85 -14.02 -12.76
C SER A 331 -7.06 -12.91 -13.42
N SER A 332 -7.70 -11.96 -14.09
CA SER A 332 -7.05 -10.83 -14.75
C SER A 332 -7.91 -9.56 -14.69
N MET A 333 -7.32 -8.41 -14.97
CA MET A 333 -8.04 -7.13 -15.07
C MET A 333 -9.11 -7.19 -16.17
N LYS A 334 -8.81 -7.84 -17.28
CA LYS A 334 -9.74 -8.04 -18.39
C LYS A 334 -11.01 -8.79 -17.95
N ASP A 335 -10.87 -9.78 -17.08
CA ASP A 335 -12.00 -10.59 -16.61
C ASP A 335 -12.92 -9.84 -15.64
N MET A 336 -12.45 -8.73 -15.07
CA MET A 336 -13.21 -7.90 -14.14
C MET A 336 -14.30 -7.05 -14.82
N GLY A 337 -14.36 -7.04 -16.16
CA GLY A 337 -15.42 -6.37 -16.91
C GLY A 337 -15.40 -4.84 -16.86
N ILE A 338 -14.25 -4.23 -16.60
CA ILE A 338 -14.05 -2.77 -16.63
C ILE A 338 -13.33 -2.33 -17.90
N LYS A 339 -13.39 -1.03 -18.20
CA LYS A 339 -12.61 -0.45 -19.28
C LYS A 339 -11.10 -0.57 -18.96
N LEU A 340 -10.37 -1.21 -19.86
CA LEU A 340 -8.92 -1.33 -19.76
C LEU A 340 -8.23 0.00 -20.15
N ASP A 341 -7.02 0.18 -19.65
CA ASP A 341 -6.14 1.27 -20.07
C ASP A 341 -5.42 0.95 -21.37
N ASN A 342 -4.64 1.92 -21.85
CA ASN A 342 -3.59 1.72 -22.84
C ASN A 342 -2.24 1.54 -22.13
N LYS A 343 -1.25 1.05 -22.85
CA LYS A 343 0.13 1.11 -22.37
C LYS A 343 0.56 2.57 -22.23
N THR A 344 1.23 2.89 -21.13
CA THR A 344 1.84 4.21 -20.95
C THR A 344 2.97 4.38 -21.96
N PRO A 345 3.04 5.51 -22.71
CA PRO A 345 4.19 5.80 -23.55
C PRO A 345 5.47 5.92 -22.72
N LEU A 346 6.51 5.23 -23.12
CA LEU A 346 7.81 5.25 -22.44
C LEU A 346 8.86 5.91 -23.34
N LEU A 347 9.71 6.73 -22.74
CA LEU A 347 10.92 7.22 -23.38
C LEU A 347 11.94 6.08 -23.50
N ASN A 348 12.87 6.18 -24.46
CA ASN A 348 13.82 5.09 -24.71
C ASN A 348 14.64 4.71 -23.48
N PHE A 349 15.04 5.67 -22.68
CA PHE A 349 15.84 5.44 -21.47
C PHE A 349 15.04 4.85 -20.29
N GLU A 350 13.74 4.73 -20.41
CA GLU A 350 12.90 4.06 -19.42
C GLU A 350 12.80 2.54 -19.66
N GLN A 351 13.32 2.05 -20.78
CA GLN A 351 13.49 0.61 -20.98
C GLN A 351 14.72 0.14 -20.19
N PRO A 352 14.62 -0.97 -19.45
CA PRO A 352 15.71 -1.41 -18.56
C PRO A 352 17.08 -1.46 -19.26
N GLU A 353 17.13 -2.06 -20.45
CA GLU A 353 18.35 -2.27 -21.22
C GLU A 353 18.94 -0.98 -21.81
N ASN A 354 18.09 0.04 -21.99
CA ASN A 354 18.48 1.33 -22.55
C ASN A 354 18.59 2.42 -21.48
N SER A 355 18.39 2.07 -20.22
CA SER A 355 18.41 3.03 -19.13
C SER A 355 19.81 3.60 -18.91
N ILE A 356 19.85 4.90 -18.61
CA ILE A 356 21.11 5.64 -18.41
C ILE A 356 21.01 6.39 -17.10
N GLU A 357 22.01 6.25 -16.25
CA GLU A 357 22.16 7.08 -15.05
C GLU A 357 22.55 8.50 -15.45
N PRO A 358 21.70 9.52 -15.20
CA PRO A 358 21.94 10.89 -15.66
C PRO A 358 22.92 11.67 -14.80
N GLN A 359 23.27 11.17 -13.63
CA GLN A 359 24.19 11.83 -12.72
C GLN A 359 25.25 10.84 -12.19
N LYS A 360 26.37 11.40 -11.74
CA LYS A 360 27.38 10.59 -11.07
C LYS A 360 26.83 10.13 -9.72
N GLU A 361 26.86 8.85 -9.49
CA GLU A 361 26.49 8.28 -8.20
C GLU A 361 27.48 8.71 -7.10
N PRO A 362 27.02 8.87 -5.85
CA PRO A 362 27.85 9.27 -4.72
C PRO A 362 28.96 8.28 -4.39
#